data_3fe8d26ff92d716a317099b21a9a4897
#
_entry.id   3fe8d26ff92d716a317099b21a9a4897
#
_cell.length_a   1.000
_cell.length_b   1.000
_cell.length_c   1.000
_cell.angle_alpha   90.00
_cell.angle_beta   90.00
_cell.angle_gamma   90.00
#
_symmetry.space_group_name_H-M   'P 1'
#
loop_
_entity.id
_entity.type
_entity.pdbx_description
1 polymer ?
#
loop_
_entity_poly.entity_id
_entity_poly.type
_entity_poly.pdbx_seq_one_letter_code
_entity_poly.pdbx_strand_id
1 'polypeptide(L)'
;MNIKKYYILIAEGVTDCSLLEAVLEQYLQFSSFAKVDELPEIFKNMIGIYPSGLGELKRTDSPMFYYKDVIGIAVKQANGCNNLAAKASALIEIIDQLDVYDQFGGFLLFGETEDEIKTLLTRTFKERDFDYTGDVIKAYGHELTCKLHLLPSSGRGAIEKVLLKCVEKSYDTLTKDAENFKMVVMQPEYADIRKKCWAKKDEIQEFYADKVQFEAISAVLKPDRPVRFAIKDKIIRKEYYDLYMQIPDFKKVYDFLVENLKCVEE
;
A
#
# COMPACT_ATOMS: atom_id res chain seq x y z
N MET A 1 -5.98 23.43 10.87
CA MET A 1 -6.50 22.67 9.72
C MET A 1 -7.81 22.04 10.14
N ASN A 2 -8.86 22.08 9.31
CA ASN A 2 -10.18 21.56 9.66
C ASN A 2 -10.51 20.32 8.82
N ILE A 3 -9.95 19.16 9.20
CA ILE A 3 -10.25 17.88 8.57
C ILE A 3 -11.65 17.44 9.01
N LYS A 4 -12.51 17.09 8.05
CA LYS A 4 -13.89 16.66 8.28
C LYS A 4 -14.10 15.18 7.97
N LYS A 5 -13.26 14.59 7.12
CA LYS A 5 -13.34 13.18 6.75
C LYS A 5 -11.98 12.53 6.81
N TYR A 6 -11.92 11.34 7.39
CA TYR A 6 -10.73 10.55 7.55
C TYR A 6 -10.84 9.23 6.80
N TYR A 7 -9.82 8.89 6.03
CA TYR A 7 -9.70 7.60 5.34
C TYR A 7 -8.44 6.88 5.79
N ILE A 8 -8.51 5.56 5.82
CA ILE A 8 -7.37 4.72 6.15
C ILE A 8 -7.11 3.78 4.98
N LEU A 9 -5.97 3.94 4.33
CA LEU A 9 -5.46 3.06 3.29
C LEU A 9 -4.55 2.03 3.96
N ILE A 10 -4.86 0.75 3.78
CA ILE A 10 -4.04 -0.34 4.31
C ILE A 10 -3.57 -1.19 3.15
N ALA A 11 -2.27 -1.30 2.96
CA ALA A 11 -1.65 -2.06 1.90
C ALA A 11 -0.75 -3.16 2.43
N GLU A 12 -0.55 -4.21 1.65
CA GLU A 12 0.15 -5.41 2.07
C GLU A 12 1.61 -5.14 2.43
N GLY A 13 2.33 -4.44 1.57
CA GLY A 13 3.76 -4.21 1.67
C GLY A 13 4.18 -2.74 1.63
N VAL A 14 5.48 -2.51 1.86
CA VAL A 14 6.08 -1.17 1.79
C VAL A 14 6.07 -0.61 0.37
N THR A 15 6.21 -1.45 -0.64
CA THR A 15 6.18 -1.08 -2.06
C THR A 15 4.80 -0.56 -2.45
N ASP A 16 3.74 -1.27 -2.00
CA ASP A 16 2.35 -0.87 -2.21
C ASP A 16 2.04 0.48 -1.55
N CYS A 17 2.41 0.63 -0.27
CA CYS A 17 2.26 1.90 0.43
C CYS A 17 2.97 3.03 -0.33
N SER A 18 4.18 2.79 -0.82
CA SER A 18 4.96 3.80 -1.53
C SER A 18 4.34 4.21 -2.87
N LEU A 19 3.70 3.28 -3.58
CA LEU A 19 2.90 3.62 -4.76
C LEU A 19 1.71 4.51 -4.39
N LEU A 20 0.92 4.11 -3.38
CA LEU A 20 -0.25 4.87 -2.92
C LEU A 20 0.14 6.28 -2.47
N GLU A 21 1.18 6.39 -1.66
CA GLU A 21 1.75 7.66 -1.21
C GLU A 21 2.17 8.55 -2.38
N ALA A 22 2.86 7.98 -3.36
CA ALA A 22 3.30 8.72 -4.54
C ALA A 22 2.11 9.18 -5.41
N VAL A 23 1.06 8.36 -5.58
CA VAL A 23 -0.16 8.75 -6.28
C VAL A 23 -0.89 9.86 -5.55
N LEU A 24 -1.01 9.76 -4.21
CA LEU A 24 -1.61 10.81 -3.39
C LEU A 24 -0.87 12.15 -3.56
N GLU A 25 0.47 12.14 -3.46
CA GLU A 25 1.28 13.37 -3.55
C GLU A 25 1.33 13.93 -4.98
N GLN A 26 1.69 13.10 -5.97
CA GLN A 26 2.02 13.57 -7.31
C GLN A 26 0.79 13.82 -8.19
N TYR A 27 -0.27 13.01 -8.04
CA TYR A 27 -1.43 13.08 -8.92
C TYR A 27 -2.68 13.62 -8.26
N LEU A 28 -2.92 13.26 -6.98
CA LEU A 28 -4.08 13.76 -6.26
C LEU A 28 -3.77 15.01 -5.42
N GLN A 29 -2.50 15.45 -5.38
CA GLN A 29 -2.05 16.70 -4.76
C GLN A 29 -2.33 16.77 -3.24
N PHE A 30 -2.27 15.64 -2.56
CA PHE A 30 -2.24 15.61 -1.11
C PHE A 30 -0.89 16.06 -0.59
N SER A 31 -0.88 16.78 0.52
CA SER A 31 0.32 17.15 1.25
C SER A 31 0.54 16.20 2.43
N SER A 32 1.78 15.86 2.72
CA SER A 32 2.11 15.08 3.92
C SER A 32 2.19 15.98 5.15
N PHE A 33 1.77 15.46 6.32
CA PHE A 33 2.01 16.14 7.59
C PHE A 33 3.50 16.06 7.94
N ALA A 34 4.08 17.20 8.31
CA ALA A 34 5.50 17.29 8.64
C ALA A 34 5.78 17.04 10.13
N LYS A 35 4.84 17.35 11.02
CA LYS A 35 5.03 17.29 12.47
C LYS A 35 3.86 16.61 13.17
N VAL A 36 4.16 15.94 14.28
CA VAL A 36 3.17 15.27 15.13
C VAL A 36 2.15 16.25 15.70
N ASP A 37 2.57 17.45 16.06
CA ASP A 37 1.70 18.47 16.64
C ASP A 37 0.63 18.98 15.66
N GLU A 38 0.86 18.82 14.36
CA GLU A 38 -0.06 19.20 13.30
C GLU A 38 -1.14 18.14 13.05
N LEU A 39 -0.94 16.91 13.56
CA LEU A 39 -1.86 15.79 13.34
C LEU A 39 -3.17 15.97 14.10
N PRO A 40 -4.33 15.64 13.47
CA PRO A 40 -5.59 15.44 14.17
C PRO A 40 -5.48 14.34 15.24
N GLU A 41 -6.33 14.39 16.26
CA GLU A 41 -6.29 13.46 17.38
C GLU A 41 -6.38 11.99 16.95
N ILE A 42 -7.26 11.67 15.98
CA ILE A 42 -7.38 10.33 15.42
C ILE A 42 -6.03 9.84 14.85
N PHE A 43 -5.27 10.68 14.17
CA PHE A 43 -3.98 10.30 13.60
C PHE A 43 -2.89 10.19 14.68
N LYS A 44 -2.92 11.00 15.72
CA LYS A 44 -2.00 10.88 16.85
C LYS A 44 -2.13 9.52 17.53
N ASN A 45 -3.36 9.02 17.68
CA ASN A 45 -3.62 7.70 18.27
C ASN A 45 -3.20 6.53 17.35
N MET A 46 -2.94 6.78 16.07
CA MET A 46 -2.42 5.79 15.12
C MET A 46 -0.88 5.74 15.07
N ILE A 47 -0.19 6.68 15.71
CA ILE A 47 1.27 6.70 15.74
C ILE A 47 1.78 5.45 16.44
N GLY A 48 2.74 4.77 15.80
CA GLY A 48 3.34 3.57 16.36
C GLY A 48 4.11 3.88 17.65
N ILE A 49 3.99 2.97 18.60
CA ILE A 49 4.70 3.06 19.88
C ILE A 49 6.08 2.44 19.69
N TYR A 50 7.13 3.21 19.94
CA TYR A 50 8.47 2.65 20.17
C TYR A 50 8.49 1.95 21.54
N PRO A 51 9.30 0.87 21.72
CA PRO A 51 9.32 0.16 22.98
C PRO A 51 9.56 1.13 24.12
N SER A 52 8.50 1.46 24.82
CA SER A 52 8.57 2.13 26.11
C SER A 52 8.99 1.09 27.14
N GLY A 53 9.73 1.45 28.16
CA GLY A 53 10.34 0.72 29.26
C GLY A 53 9.76 -0.60 29.81
N LEU A 54 8.91 -1.28 29.08
CA LEU A 54 8.34 -2.59 29.39
C LEU A 54 9.17 -3.77 28.85
N GLY A 55 10.36 -3.51 28.28
CA GLY A 55 11.28 -4.57 27.84
C GLY A 55 10.94 -5.27 26.53
N GLU A 56 9.84 -4.96 25.87
CA GLU A 56 9.49 -5.52 24.56
C GLU A 56 10.15 -4.71 23.42
N LEU A 57 10.93 -5.38 22.58
CA LEU A 57 11.55 -4.79 21.40
C LEU A 57 10.59 -4.70 20.19
N LYS A 58 9.29 -4.98 20.36
CA LYS A 58 8.29 -4.83 19.31
C LYS A 58 8.08 -3.36 18.98
N ARG A 59 8.30 -3.03 17.71
CA ARG A 59 7.96 -1.73 17.12
C ARG A 59 6.66 -1.86 16.36
N THR A 60 5.72 -0.94 16.60
CA THR A 60 4.58 -0.75 15.69
C THR A 60 4.92 0.39 14.73
N ASP A 61 4.86 0.11 13.43
CA ASP A 61 5.13 1.12 12.41
C ASP A 61 4.02 2.18 12.40
N SER A 62 4.43 3.44 12.41
CA SER A 62 3.51 4.56 12.21
C SER A 62 3.03 4.60 10.76
N PRO A 63 1.73 4.94 10.51
CA PRO A 63 1.29 5.31 9.18
C PRO A 63 2.01 6.56 8.68
N MET A 64 1.98 6.77 7.36
CA MET A 64 2.22 8.08 6.77
C MET A 64 0.89 8.83 6.68
N PHE A 65 0.89 10.11 7.03
CA PHE A 65 -0.33 10.91 7.11
C PHE A 65 -0.35 12.02 6.07
N TYR A 66 -1.49 12.17 5.42
CA TYR A 66 -1.71 13.08 4.31
C TYR A 66 -2.98 13.90 4.52
N TYR A 67 -3.04 15.06 3.88
CA TYR A 67 -4.22 15.90 3.86
C TYR A 67 -4.38 16.65 2.54
N LYS A 68 -5.62 16.89 2.19
CA LYS A 68 -6.04 17.84 1.16
C LYS A 68 -7.39 18.40 1.55
N ASP A 69 -7.54 19.73 1.57
CA ASP A 69 -8.76 20.44 1.94
C ASP A 69 -9.32 19.97 3.29
N VAL A 70 -10.45 19.26 3.26
CA VAL A 70 -11.13 18.72 4.45
C VAL A 70 -10.91 17.21 4.64
N ILE A 71 -10.06 16.59 3.83
CA ILE A 71 -9.81 15.15 3.84
C ILE A 71 -8.45 14.88 4.49
N GLY A 72 -8.43 13.94 5.45
CA GLY A 72 -7.23 13.37 6.03
C GLY A 72 -7.09 11.89 5.66
N ILE A 73 -5.87 11.44 5.36
CA ILE A 73 -5.57 10.07 4.96
C ILE A 73 -4.41 9.53 5.80
N ALA A 74 -4.58 8.31 6.32
CA ALA A 74 -3.49 7.52 6.88
C ALA A 74 -3.17 6.36 5.94
N VAL A 75 -1.90 6.21 5.52
CA VAL A 75 -1.42 5.07 4.73
C VAL A 75 -0.64 4.13 5.63
N LYS A 76 -1.15 2.92 5.84
CA LYS A 76 -0.62 1.92 6.79
C LYS A 76 -0.20 0.64 6.08
N GLN A 77 1.01 0.17 6.38
CA GLN A 77 1.48 -1.14 5.96
C GLN A 77 0.90 -2.25 6.85
N ALA A 78 0.43 -3.34 6.22
CA ALA A 78 -0.06 -4.52 6.94
C ALA A 78 1.06 -5.50 7.33
N ASN A 79 2.17 -5.52 6.60
CA ASN A 79 3.23 -6.54 6.70
C ASN A 79 2.73 -7.94 6.31
N GLY A 80 2.11 -8.03 5.14
CA GLY A 80 1.55 -9.24 4.53
C GLY A 80 0.03 -9.27 4.51
N CYS A 81 -0.54 -9.96 3.51
CA CYS A 81 -1.99 -10.04 3.27
C CYS A 81 -2.78 -10.55 4.49
N ASN A 82 -2.20 -11.50 5.22
CA ASN A 82 -2.81 -12.07 6.43
C ASN A 82 -3.07 -11.05 7.55
N ASN A 83 -2.45 -9.90 7.50
CA ASN A 83 -2.56 -8.87 8.54
C ASN A 83 -3.49 -7.71 8.17
N LEU A 84 -4.00 -7.64 6.93
CA LEU A 84 -4.88 -6.55 6.49
C LEU A 84 -6.08 -6.37 7.44
N ALA A 85 -6.85 -7.44 7.65
CA ALA A 85 -8.01 -7.41 8.54
C ALA A 85 -7.63 -7.14 10.00
N ALA A 86 -6.54 -7.72 10.48
CA ALA A 86 -6.07 -7.48 11.85
C ALA A 86 -5.67 -6.02 12.09
N LYS A 87 -5.03 -5.39 11.08
CA LYS A 87 -4.70 -3.96 11.15
C LYS A 87 -5.95 -3.08 11.09
N ALA A 88 -6.90 -3.40 10.20
CA ALA A 88 -8.17 -2.67 10.14
C ALA A 88 -8.93 -2.78 11.47
N SER A 89 -9.04 -3.98 12.05
CA SER A 89 -9.69 -4.20 13.35
C SER A 89 -9.08 -3.37 14.47
N ALA A 90 -7.75 -3.33 14.58
CA ALA A 90 -7.07 -2.52 15.59
C ALA A 90 -7.33 -1.01 15.42
N LEU A 91 -7.54 -0.56 14.18
CA LEU A 91 -7.87 0.84 13.90
C LEU A 91 -9.36 1.15 14.15
N ILE A 92 -10.26 0.16 13.99
CA ILE A 92 -11.66 0.29 14.39
C ILE A 92 -11.77 0.52 15.91
N GLU A 93 -10.95 -0.14 16.71
CA GLU A 93 -10.91 0.09 18.17
C GLU A 93 -10.53 1.55 18.51
N ILE A 94 -9.62 2.16 17.75
CA ILE A 94 -9.25 3.59 17.93
C ILE A 94 -10.43 4.50 17.53
N ILE A 95 -11.11 4.18 16.42
CA ILE A 95 -12.27 4.94 15.94
C ILE A 95 -13.38 4.91 16.99
N ASP A 96 -13.65 3.73 17.58
CA ASP A 96 -14.64 3.53 18.63
C ASP A 96 -14.29 4.30 19.91
N GLN A 97 -13.04 4.17 20.40
CA GLN A 97 -12.58 4.88 21.60
C GLN A 97 -12.68 6.40 21.50
N LEU A 98 -12.54 6.95 20.28
CA LEU A 98 -12.61 8.40 20.03
C LEU A 98 -14.01 8.86 19.62
N ASP A 99 -14.95 7.94 19.38
CA ASP A 99 -16.31 8.22 18.90
C ASP A 99 -16.32 9.14 17.64
N VAL A 100 -15.48 8.81 16.65
CA VAL A 100 -15.31 9.63 15.44
C VAL A 100 -15.96 9.01 14.20
N TYR A 101 -16.98 8.18 14.37
CA TYR A 101 -17.67 7.48 13.29
C TYR A 101 -18.22 8.42 12.22
N ASP A 102 -18.81 9.54 12.59
CA ASP A 102 -19.37 10.54 11.66
C ASP A 102 -18.29 11.19 10.77
N GLN A 103 -17.06 11.23 11.26
CA GLN A 103 -15.90 11.77 10.53
C GLN A 103 -15.13 10.68 9.75
N PHE A 104 -15.42 9.42 10.00
CA PHE A 104 -14.73 8.34 9.33
C PHE A 104 -15.31 8.09 7.94
N GLY A 105 -14.46 8.19 6.90
CA GLY A 105 -14.84 8.00 5.50
C GLY A 105 -14.80 6.54 5.06
N GLY A 106 -13.85 5.76 5.58
CA GLY A 106 -13.74 4.34 5.28
C GLY A 106 -12.31 3.79 5.27
N PHE A 107 -12.25 2.47 5.19
CA PHE A 107 -11.04 1.70 4.89
C PHE A 107 -10.94 1.43 3.39
N LEU A 108 -9.75 1.66 2.83
CA LEU A 108 -9.39 1.24 1.48
C LEU A 108 -8.25 0.23 1.61
N LEU A 109 -8.56 -1.04 1.35
CA LEU A 109 -7.64 -2.16 1.49
C LEU A 109 -7.01 -2.49 0.13
N PHE A 110 -5.72 -2.77 0.10
CA PHE A 110 -4.97 -3.13 -1.10
C PHE A 110 -4.24 -4.45 -0.89
N GLY A 111 -4.48 -5.41 -1.75
CA GLY A 111 -3.89 -6.75 -1.66
C GLY A 111 -3.71 -7.42 -3.02
N GLU A 112 -2.99 -8.55 -3.06
CA GLU A 112 -2.53 -9.17 -4.31
C GLU A 112 -3.44 -10.28 -4.86
N THR A 113 -4.27 -10.97 -4.04
CA THR A 113 -5.03 -12.17 -4.48
C THR A 113 -6.48 -12.15 -3.96
N GLU A 114 -7.46 -12.09 -4.86
CA GLU A 114 -8.85 -11.81 -4.50
C GLU A 114 -9.50 -12.86 -3.58
N ASP A 115 -9.52 -14.13 -3.99
CA ASP A 115 -10.27 -15.17 -3.27
C ASP A 115 -9.70 -15.46 -1.88
N GLU A 116 -8.38 -15.49 -1.77
CA GLU A 116 -7.70 -15.72 -0.50
C GLU A 116 -7.91 -14.55 0.46
N ILE A 117 -7.83 -13.31 -0.04
CA ILE A 117 -7.97 -12.10 0.78
C ILE A 117 -9.39 -11.95 1.29
N LYS A 118 -10.42 -12.10 0.45
CA LYS A 118 -11.82 -11.99 0.89
C LYS A 118 -12.17 -13.00 1.97
N THR A 119 -11.76 -14.26 1.78
CA THR A 119 -11.97 -15.32 2.76
C THR A 119 -11.25 -15.00 4.07
N LEU A 120 -10.03 -14.51 3.98
CA LEU A 120 -9.22 -14.14 5.13
C LEU A 120 -9.81 -12.93 5.88
N LEU A 121 -10.24 -11.89 5.16
CA LEU A 121 -10.91 -10.72 5.73
C LEU A 121 -12.17 -11.13 6.49
N THR A 122 -13.05 -11.92 5.85
CA THR A 122 -14.29 -12.39 6.47
C THR A 122 -14.01 -13.18 7.74
N ARG A 123 -13.07 -14.13 7.72
CA ARG A 123 -12.70 -14.92 8.89
C ARG A 123 -12.14 -14.06 10.01
N THR A 124 -11.16 -13.20 9.71
CA THR A 124 -10.46 -12.41 10.73
C THR A 124 -11.36 -11.36 11.37
N PHE A 125 -12.28 -10.75 10.61
CA PHE A 125 -13.28 -9.85 11.19
C PHE A 125 -14.26 -10.61 12.09
N LYS A 126 -14.71 -11.79 11.66
CA LYS A 126 -15.60 -12.62 12.47
C LYS A 126 -14.95 -13.09 13.77
N GLU A 127 -13.66 -13.39 13.77
CA GLU A 127 -12.90 -13.75 14.99
C GLU A 127 -12.84 -12.60 16.02
N ARG A 128 -13.22 -11.39 15.62
CA ARG A 128 -13.27 -10.18 16.45
C ARG A 128 -14.69 -9.64 16.67
N ASP A 129 -15.69 -10.47 16.40
CA ASP A 129 -17.10 -10.12 16.49
C ASP A 129 -17.53 -8.98 15.56
N PHE A 130 -16.83 -8.80 14.44
CA PHE A 130 -17.18 -7.86 13.37
C PHE A 130 -17.75 -8.60 12.17
N ASP A 131 -18.84 -8.07 11.57
CA ASP A 131 -19.40 -8.60 10.34
C ASP A 131 -18.83 -7.85 9.13
N TYR A 132 -18.24 -8.61 8.19
CA TYR A 132 -17.74 -8.09 6.93
C TYR A 132 -18.56 -8.62 5.75
N THR A 133 -19.16 -7.71 4.97
CA THR A 133 -20.05 -8.03 3.83
C THR A 133 -19.44 -7.74 2.45
N GLY A 134 -18.12 -7.53 2.39
CA GLY A 134 -17.39 -7.20 1.16
C GLY A 134 -17.10 -5.71 1.00
N ASP A 135 -18.04 -4.85 1.29
CA ASP A 135 -17.91 -3.38 1.17
C ASP A 135 -18.14 -2.63 2.48
N VAL A 136 -18.60 -3.33 3.51
CA VAL A 136 -18.95 -2.76 4.81
C VAL A 136 -18.48 -3.67 5.93
N ILE A 137 -17.94 -3.07 6.99
CA ILE A 137 -17.69 -3.72 8.28
C ILE A 137 -18.72 -3.20 9.27
N LYS A 138 -19.45 -4.12 9.94
CA LYS A 138 -20.31 -3.79 11.07
C LYS A 138 -19.55 -4.03 12.36
N ALA A 139 -19.33 -2.98 13.13
CA ALA A 139 -18.59 -3.03 14.39
C ALA A 139 -19.22 -2.05 15.38
N TYR A 140 -19.38 -2.47 16.63
CA TYR A 140 -19.91 -1.64 17.73
C TYR A 140 -21.24 -0.93 17.41
N GLY A 141 -22.09 -1.56 16.58
CA GLY A 141 -23.39 -0.99 16.15
C GLY A 141 -23.31 0.00 14.99
N HIS A 142 -22.13 0.25 14.44
CA HIS A 142 -21.90 1.14 13.31
C HIS A 142 -21.57 0.37 12.02
N GLU A 143 -21.87 0.98 10.87
CA GLU A 143 -21.49 0.51 9.55
C GLU A 143 -20.32 1.35 9.01
N LEU A 144 -19.17 0.71 8.80
CA LEU A 144 -17.96 1.33 8.29
C LEU A 144 -17.70 0.90 6.86
N THR A 145 -17.56 1.85 5.95
CA THR A 145 -17.15 1.55 4.57
C THR A 145 -15.80 0.85 4.56
N CYS A 146 -15.70 -0.26 3.82
CA CYS A 146 -14.45 -1.00 3.65
C CYS A 146 -14.38 -1.54 2.23
N LYS A 147 -13.56 -0.93 1.38
CA LYS A 147 -13.39 -1.29 -0.02
C LYS A 147 -12.07 -2.03 -0.22
N LEU A 148 -12.09 -3.10 -1.01
CA LEU A 148 -10.90 -3.86 -1.38
C LEU A 148 -10.54 -3.60 -2.84
N HIS A 149 -9.29 -3.23 -3.09
CA HIS A 149 -8.68 -3.15 -4.42
C HIS A 149 -7.55 -4.16 -4.56
N LEU A 150 -7.51 -4.85 -5.70
CA LEU A 150 -6.49 -5.84 -6.00
C LEU A 150 -5.38 -5.25 -6.85
N LEU A 151 -4.13 -5.55 -6.49
CA LEU A 151 -2.92 -5.12 -7.18
C LEU A 151 -1.99 -6.30 -7.48
N PRO A 152 -1.75 -6.66 -8.76
CA PRO A 152 -2.43 -6.15 -9.96
C PRO A 152 -3.90 -6.57 -10.01
N SER A 153 -4.72 -5.83 -10.72
CA SER A 153 -6.17 -6.07 -10.81
C SER A 153 -6.54 -7.29 -11.67
N SER A 154 -5.57 -7.89 -12.35
CA SER A 154 -5.74 -9.08 -13.19
C SER A 154 -4.55 -10.02 -13.06
N GLY A 155 -4.82 -11.28 -12.78
CA GLY A 155 -3.82 -12.33 -12.66
C GLY A 155 -3.05 -12.33 -11.32
N ARG A 156 -2.21 -13.34 -11.13
CA ARG A 156 -1.30 -13.44 -9.98
C ARG A 156 -0.07 -12.57 -10.20
N GLY A 157 0.38 -11.92 -9.17
CA GLY A 157 1.63 -11.15 -9.18
C GLY A 157 1.64 -10.08 -8.11
N ALA A 158 2.79 -9.45 -7.98
CA ALA A 158 3.00 -8.37 -7.03
C ALA A 158 2.84 -7.00 -7.69
N ILE A 159 2.75 -5.99 -6.87
CA ILE A 159 2.76 -4.59 -7.27
C ILE A 159 3.96 -4.23 -8.15
N GLU A 160 5.08 -4.93 -8.01
CA GLU A 160 6.27 -4.75 -8.83
C GLU A 160 5.98 -4.89 -10.33
N LYS A 161 5.02 -5.75 -10.74
CA LYS A 161 4.59 -5.85 -12.15
C LYS A 161 3.97 -4.55 -12.67
N VAL A 162 3.20 -3.87 -11.85
CA VAL A 162 2.61 -2.56 -12.21
C VAL A 162 3.70 -1.51 -12.31
N LEU A 163 4.60 -1.48 -11.34
CA LEU A 163 5.71 -0.53 -11.30
C LEU A 163 6.72 -0.77 -12.43
N LEU A 164 7.01 -2.03 -12.80
CA LEU A 164 7.86 -2.35 -13.95
C LEU A 164 7.27 -1.82 -15.26
N LYS A 165 5.95 -1.91 -15.47
CA LYS A 165 5.28 -1.30 -16.62
C LYS A 165 5.42 0.24 -16.60
N CYS A 166 5.36 0.86 -15.42
CA CYS A 166 5.60 2.30 -15.29
C CYS A 166 7.04 2.66 -15.67
N VAL A 167 8.01 1.91 -15.16
CA VAL A 167 9.43 2.13 -15.45
C VAL A 167 9.73 1.90 -16.93
N GLU A 168 9.15 0.88 -17.56
CA GLU A 168 9.28 0.63 -19.01
C GLU A 168 8.86 1.85 -19.85
N LYS A 169 7.78 2.53 -19.46
CA LYS A 169 7.30 3.73 -20.14
C LYS A 169 8.21 4.95 -19.97
N SER A 170 8.86 5.09 -18.81
CA SER A 170 9.65 6.26 -18.46
C SER A 170 11.17 6.07 -18.57
N TYR A 171 11.66 4.81 -18.50
CA TYR A 171 13.09 4.45 -18.47
C TYR A 171 13.37 3.15 -19.25
N ASP A 172 12.97 3.10 -20.53
CA ASP A 172 13.00 1.91 -21.38
C ASP A 172 14.38 1.21 -21.40
N THR A 173 15.48 1.96 -21.58
CA THR A 173 16.83 1.39 -21.60
C THR A 173 17.17 0.71 -20.28
N LEU A 174 16.90 1.37 -19.15
CA LEU A 174 17.16 0.82 -17.83
C LEU A 174 16.33 -0.43 -17.56
N THR A 175 15.10 -0.46 -18.05
CA THR A 175 14.22 -1.63 -17.93
C THR A 175 14.79 -2.84 -18.67
N LYS A 176 15.31 -2.65 -19.90
CA LYS A 176 15.93 -3.70 -20.69
C LYS A 176 17.21 -4.25 -20.05
N ASP A 177 18.04 -3.38 -19.48
CA ASP A 177 19.25 -3.80 -18.79
C ASP A 177 18.94 -4.59 -17.50
N ALA A 178 17.92 -4.16 -16.76
CA ALA A 178 17.45 -4.88 -15.58
C ALA A 178 16.79 -6.23 -15.92
N GLU A 179 16.09 -6.32 -17.07
CA GLU A 179 15.56 -7.58 -17.59
C GLU A 179 16.68 -8.56 -17.95
N ASN A 180 17.75 -8.08 -18.58
CA ASN A 180 18.92 -8.90 -18.83
C ASN A 180 19.55 -9.42 -17.54
N PHE A 181 19.63 -8.58 -16.49
CA PHE A 181 20.12 -9.02 -15.19
C PHE A 181 19.20 -10.09 -14.57
N LYS A 182 17.88 -9.89 -14.62
CA LYS A 182 16.89 -10.91 -14.20
C LYS A 182 17.12 -12.23 -14.92
N MET A 183 17.29 -12.21 -16.25
CA MET A 183 17.54 -13.42 -17.05
C MET A 183 18.81 -14.14 -16.62
N VAL A 184 19.89 -13.43 -16.30
CA VAL A 184 21.13 -14.02 -15.77
C VAL A 184 20.86 -14.71 -14.43
N VAL A 185 20.20 -14.05 -13.50
CA VAL A 185 19.90 -14.62 -12.17
C VAL A 185 18.99 -15.85 -12.25
N MET A 186 18.18 -15.97 -13.31
CA MET A 186 17.29 -17.11 -13.53
C MET A 186 17.99 -18.33 -14.18
N GLN A 187 19.25 -18.22 -14.62
CA GLN A 187 19.99 -19.32 -15.21
C GLN A 187 20.30 -20.47 -14.21
N PRO A 188 20.54 -21.70 -14.71
CA PRO A 188 20.77 -22.87 -13.86
C PRO A 188 21.93 -22.71 -12.86
N GLU A 189 22.97 -21.95 -13.21
CA GLU A 189 24.13 -21.69 -12.35
C GLU A 189 23.72 -21.05 -10.99
N TYR A 190 22.64 -20.30 -10.96
CA TYR A 190 22.11 -19.63 -9.76
C TYR A 190 21.04 -20.43 -9.02
N ALA A 191 20.70 -21.66 -9.50
CA ALA A 191 19.60 -22.46 -8.94
C ALA A 191 19.78 -22.74 -7.43
N ASP A 192 20.99 -23.02 -6.98
CA ASP A 192 21.30 -23.30 -5.57
C ASP A 192 21.14 -22.04 -4.70
N ILE A 193 21.50 -20.87 -5.23
CA ILE A 193 21.32 -19.59 -4.55
C ILE A 193 19.83 -19.29 -4.42
N ARG A 194 19.05 -19.44 -5.51
CA ARG A 194 17.61 -19.26 -5.47
C ARG A 194 16.92 -20.18 -4.47
N LYS A 195 17.29 -21.48 -4.44
CA LYS A 195 16.75 -22.44 -3.47
C LYS A 195 17.05 -22.08 -2.02
N LYS A 196 18.19 -21.47 -1.75
CA LYS A 196 18.60 -21.05 -0.40
C LYS A 196 17.95 -19.74 0.04
N CYS A 197 17.83 -18.77 -0.88
CA CYS A 197 17.48 -17.37 -0.58
C CYS A 197 16.03 -17.03 -0.92
N TRP A 198 15.41 -17.77 -1.87
CA TRP A 198 14.03 -17.54 -2.30
C TRP A 198 13.11 -18.62 -1.72
N ALA A 199 11.79 -18.43 -1.81
CA ALA A 199 10.85 -19.42 -1.29
C ALA A 199 10.93 -20.74 -2.08
N LYS A 200 10.66 -21.85 -1.38
CA LYS A 200 10.88 -23.22 -1.85
C LYS A 200 9.96 -23.68 -3.01
N LYS A 201 8.96 -22.90 -3.44
CA LYS A 201 8.01 -23.30 -4.49
C LYS A 201 8.41 -22.69 -5.84
N ASP A 202 8.52 -23.51 -6.88
CA ASP A 202 8.89 -23.08 -8.22
C ASP A 202 7.93 -22.01 -8.81
N GLU A 203 6.66 -22.08 -8.49
CA GLU A 203 5.63 -21.08 -8.89
C GLU A 203 5.88 -19.66 -8.35
N ILE A 204 6.70 -19.53 -7.31
CA ILE A 204 7.02 -18.25 -6.67
C ILE A 204 8.30 -17.64 -7.26
N GLN A 205 9.09 -18.41 -8.04
CA GLN A 205 10.37 -17.94 -8.58
C GLN A 205 10.20 -16.77 -9.57
N GLU A 206 9.16 -16.79 -10.41
CA GLU A 206 8.88 -15.68 -11.34
C GLU A 206 8.51 -14.39 -10.59
N PHE A 207 7.76 -14.52 -9.52
CA PHE A 207 7.41 -13.41 -8.63
C PHE A 207 8.66 -12.77 -8.00
N TYR A 208 9.61 -13.58 -7.50
CA TYR A 208 10.86 -13.04 -6.96
C TYR A 208 11.76 -12.48 -8.06
N ALA A 209 11.69 -13.00 -9.28
CA ALA A 209 12.44 -12.47 -10.41
C ALA A 209 12.00 -11.03 -10.76
N ASP A 210 10.70 -10.73 -10.71
CA ASP A 210 10.18 -9.37 -10.92
C ASP A 210 10.63 -8.43 -9.78
N LYS A 211 10.65 -8.90 -8.54
CA LYS A 211 11.20 -8.13 -7.41
C LYS A 211 12.68 -7.81 -7.61
N VAL A 212 13.49 -8.80 -8.00
CA VAL A 212 14.93 -8.60 -8.28
C VAL A 212 15.14 -7.59 -9.40
N GLN A 213 14.35 -7.66 -10.47
CA GLN A 213 14.41 -6.68 -11.57
C GLN A 213 14.07 -5.28 -11.06
N PHE A 214 13.00 -5.14 -10.29
CA PHE A 214 12.55 -3.86 -9.76
C PHE A 214 13.55 -3.26 -8.75
N GLU A 215 14.14 -4.09 -7.88
CA GLU A 215 15.19 -3.68 -6.94
C GLU A 215 16.44 -3.20 -7.66
N ALA A 216 16.87 -3.87 -8.74
CA ALA A 216 18.01 -3.45 -9.56
C ALA A 216 17.75 -2.06 -10.18
N ILE A 217 16.57 -1.83 -10.75
CA ILE A 217 16.16 -0.52 -11.26
C ILE A 217 16.20 0.54 -10.16
N SER A 218 15.62 0.21 -9.02
CA SER A 218 15.52 1.14 -7.89
C SER A 218 16.90 1.53 -7.36
N ALA A 219 17.84 0.60 -7.33
CA ALA A 219 19.23 0.85 -6.93
C ALA A 219 19.97 1.79 -7.89
N VAL A 220 19.65 1.76 -9.19
CA VAL A 220 20.20 2.72 -10.17
C VAL A 220 19.57 4.10 -10.01
N LEU A 221 18.24 4.16 -9.83
CA LEU A 221 17.53 5.45 -9.72
C LEU A 221 17.81 6.19 -8.41
N LYS A 222 18.04 5.44 -7.32
CA LYS A 222 18.32 5.95 -5.96
C LYS A 222 19.29 5.01 -5.23
N PRO A 223 20.59 5.04 -5.55
CA PRO A 223 21.57 4.03 -5.12
C PRO A 223 21.82 4.00 -3.60
N ASP A 224 21.56 5.10 -2.92
CA ASP A 224 21.81 5.26 -1.48
C ASP A 224 20.54 5.19 -0.62
N ARG A 225 19.39 4.82 -1.22
CA ARG A 225 18.09 4.90 -0.56
C ARG A 225 17.26 3.62 -0.73
N PRO A 226 16.39 3.31 0.27
CA PRO A 226 15.38 2.26 0.11
C PRO A 226 14.48 2.47 -1.11
N VAL A 227 13.97 1.38 -1.68
CA VAL A 227 13.10 1.31 -2.86
C VAL A 227 11.97 2.35 -2.86
N ARG A 228 11.35 2.62 -1.70
CA ARG A 228 10.28 3.61 -1.57
C ARG A 228 10.66 5.00 -2.10
N PHE A 229 11.92 5.40 -1.97
CA PHE A 229 12.38 6.70 -2.48
C PHE A 229 12.55 6.70 -4.00
N ALA A 230 12.92 5.56 -4.61
CA ALA A 230 12.92 5.46 -6.05
C ALA A 230 11.49 5.59 -6.61
N ILE A 231 10.50 4.95 -5.97
CA ILE A 231 9.10 5.05 -6.36
C ILE A 231 8.61 6.50 -6.28
N LYS A 232 8.76 7.15 -5.12
CA LYS A 232 8.21 8.48 -4.87
C LYS A 232 8.94 9.60 -5.63
N ASP A 233 10.27 9.52 -5.73
CA ASP A 233 11.07 10.62 -6.24
C ASP A 233 11.41 10.51 -7.74
N LYS A 234 11.35 9.30 -8.30
CA LYS A 234 11.85 9.03 -9.65
C LYS A 234 10.84 8.34 -10.56
N ILE A 235 10.09 7.36 -10.04
CA ILE A 235 9.19 6.56 -10.87
C ILE A 235 7.84 7.27 -10.98
N ILE A 236 7.11 7.44 -9.90
CA ILE A 236 5.77 8.06 -9.93
C ILE A 236 5.90 9.57 -9.84
N ARG A 237 5.97 10.21 -11.01
CA ARG A 237 6.19 11.64 -11.17
C ARG A 237 5.07 12.29 -11.97
N LYS A 238 4.75 13.53 -11.66
CA LYS A 238 3.68 14.31 -12.31
C LYS A 238 3.85 14.37 -13.84
N GLU A 239 5.10 14.48 -14.32
CA GLU A 239 5.42 14.51 -15.75
C GLU A 239 5.09 13.22 -16.51
N TYR A 240 4.92 12.09 -15.82
CA TYR A 240 4.56 10.80 -16.43
C TYR A 240 3.07 10.46 -16.32
N TYR A 241 2.23 11.37 -15.84
CA TYR A 241 0.81 11.13 -15.62
C TYR A 241 0.13 10.51 -16.83
N ASP A 242 0.23 11.18 -18.00
CA ASP A 242 -0.46 10.73 -19.23
C ASP A 242 0.06 9.36 -19.72
N LEU A 243 1.33 9.05 -19.51
CA LEU A 243 1.92 7.76 -19.86
C LEU A 243 1.37 6.66 -18.97
N TYR A 244 1.26 6.91 -17.66
CA TYR A 244 0.84 5.89 -16.70
C TYR A 244 -0.68 5.65 -16.69
N MET A 245 -1.48 6.65 -17.05
CA MET A 245 -2.92 6.47 -17.28
C MET A 245 -3.24 5.54 -18.44
N GLN A 246 -2.27 5.22 -19.31
CA GLN A 246 -2.38 4.20 -20.36
C GLN A 246 -2.11 2.77 -19.83
N ILE A 247 -1.61 2.61 -18.61
CA ILE A 247 -1.35 1.31 -17.98
C ILE A 247 -2.62 0.90 -17.21
N PRO A 248 -3.34 -0.16 -17.64
CA PRO A 248 -4.66 -0.47 -17.09
C PRO A 248 -4.67 -0.69 -15.57
N ASP A 249 -3.69 -1.43 -15.05
CA ASP A 249 -3.60 -1.70 -13.60
C ASP A 249 -3.30 -0.43 -12.80
N PHE A 250 -2.43 0.43 -13.30
CA PHE A 250 -2.11 1.72 -12.66
C PHE A 250 -3.34 2.65 -12.68
N LYS A 251 -4.01 2.74 -13.83
CA LYS A 251 -5.22 3.55 -13.97
C LYS A 251 -6.31 3.10 -13.00
N LYS A 252 -6.51 1.79 -12.81
CA LYS A 252 -7.48 1.27 -11.84
C LYS A 252 -7.17 1.67 -10.40
N VAL A 253 -5.90 1.72 -10.00
CA VAL A 253 -5.49 2.25 -8.69
C VAL A 253 -5.90 3.71 -8.55
N TYR A 254 -5.56 4.51 -9.56
CA TYR A 254 -5.89 5.93 -9.59
C TYR A 254 -7.40 6.16 -9.52
N ASP A 255 -8.17 5.51 -10.40
CA ASP A 255 -9.63 5.63 -10.45
C ASP A 255 -10.26 5.20 -9.10
N PHE A 256 -9.80 4.09 -8.53
CA PHE A 256 -10.27 3.61 -7.23
C PHE A 256 -10.05 4.64 -6.10
N LEU A 257 -8.90 5.29 -6.07
CA LEU A 257 -8.63 6.34 -5.09
C LEU A 257 -9.53 7.56 -5.31
N VAL A 258 -9.67 8.03 -6.56
CA VAL A 258 -10.53 9.17 -6.90
C VAL A 258 -11.98 8.91 -6.49
N GLU A 259 -12.53 7.75 -6.86
CA GLU A 259 -13.92 7.39 -6.57
C GLU A 259 -14.22 7.29 -5.08
N ASN A 260 -13.28 6.72 -4.29
CA ASN A 260 -13.54 6.43 -2.88
C ASN A 260 -13.14 7.54 -1.92
N LEU A 261 -12.14 8.33 -2.26
CA LEU A 261 -11.75 9.50 -1.45
C LEU A 261 -12.67 10.70 -1.65
N LYS A 262 -13.64 10.60 -2.58
CA LYS A 262 -14.54 11.70 -2.93
C LYS A 262 -13.77 13.02 -3.12
N CYS A 263 -12.61 12.93 -3.79
CA CYS A 263 -11.90 14.09 -4.29
C CYS A 263 -12.75 14.70 -5.42
N VAL A 264 -13.91 15.24 -5.07
CA VAL A 264 -14.77 15.98 -5.99
C VAL A 264 -14.05 17.29 -6.23
N GLU A 265 -13.71 17.54 -7.48
CA GLU A 265 -13.49 18.88 -7.97
C GLU A 265 -14.78 19.67 -7.70
N GLU A 266 -14.72 20.63 -6.76
CA GLU A 266 -15.66 21.74 -6.71
C GLU A 266 -15.27 22.78 -7.76
#